data_4c856a963562e8ba0a95dd81b7cebd4f
#
_entry.id   4c856a963562e8ba0a95dd81b7cebd4f
#
_cell.length_a   1.000
_cell.length_b   1.000
_cell.length_c   1.000
_cell.angle_alpha   90.00
_cell.angle_beta   90.00
_cell.angle_gamma   90.00
#
_symmetry.space_group_name_H-M   'P 1'
#
loop_
_entity.id
_entity.type
_entity.pdbx_description
1 polymer ?
#
loop_
_entity_poly.entity_id
_entity_poly.type
_entity_poly.pdbx_seq_one_letter_code
_entity_poly.pdbx_strand_id
1 'polypeptide(L)'
;SRTRKELPGIDCYAGAAEFDAFLARTDILVSLLPATPETDGVINRRTINKLSREGPFGAPIIINAGRGRQQVAEDILAALDAGELHGATLDVFVPEPLPPGSRFWTHPRVTVTPHTAADSDPEVICAYVAHQIARHRSGLAFENLVDKARGY
;
A
#
# COMPACT_ATOMS: atom_id res chain seq x y z
N SER A 1 1.74 -11.47 -1.35
CA SER A 1 0.41 -12.05 -1.59
C SER A 1 0.05 -13.02 -0.46
N ARG A 2 -1.25 -13.27 -0.21
CA ARG A 2 -1.70 -14.30 0.74
C ARG A 2 -1.44 -15.70 0.23
N THR A 3 -1.74 -15.93 -1.03
CA THR A 3 -1.54 -17.21 -1.72
C THR A 3 -0.45 -17.05 -2.74
N ARG A 4 0.37 -18.11 -2.90
CA ARG A 4 1.42 -18.13 -3.90
C ARG A 4 0.81 -17.98 -5.30
N LYS A 5 1.40 -17.12 -6.10
CA LYS A 5 1.08 -16.95 -7.51
C LYS A 5 2.31 -17.26 -8.33
N GLU A 6 2.12 -17.75 -9.54
CA GLU A 6 3.19 -17.93 -10.53
C GLU A 6 2.92 -16.98 -11.68
N LEU A 7 3.82 -16.02 -11.88
CA LEU A 7 3.75 -15.04 -12.95
C LEU A 7 5.09 -15.09 -13.71
N PRO A 8 5.06 -15.22 -15.04
CA PRO A 8 6.29 -15.27 -15.82
C PRO A 8 7.17 -14.04 -15.61
N GLY A 9 8.43 -14.26 -15.26
CA GLY A 9 9.41 -13.18 -15.05
C GLY A 9 9.26 -12.39 -13.75
N ILE A 10 8.40 -12.84 -12.82
CA ILE A 10 8.17 -12.15 -11.53
C ILE A 10 8.38 -13.14 -10.38
N ASP A 11 9.26 -12.77 -9.45
CA ASP A 11 9.43 -13.50 -8.20
C ASP A 11 8.25 -13.24 -7.26
N CYS A 12 7.42 -14.24 -7.04
CA CYS A 12 6.23 -14.14 -6.21
C CYS A 12 6.48 -14.69 -4.80
N TYR A 13 6.14 -13.89 -3.78
CA TYR A 13 6.23 -14.23 -2.36
C TYR A 13 4.84 -14.31 -1.74
N ALA A 14 4.63 -15.22 -0.80
CA ALA A 14 3.34 -15.44 -0.16
C ALA A 14 3.45 -15.64 1.36
N GLY A 15 2.49 -15.06 2.06
CA GLY A 15 2.34 -15.20 3.51
C GLY A 15 3.47 -14.55 4.34
N ALA A 16 3.34 -14.69 5.64
CA ALA A 16 4.29 -14.09 6.59
C ALA A 16 5.68 -14.75 6.56
N ALA A 17 5.75 -16.03 6.24
CA ALA A 17 7.02 -16.77 6.21
C ALA A 17 7.99 -16.29 5.13
N GLU A 18 7.48 -15.81 4.00
CA GLU A 18 8.31 -15.33 2.89
C GLU A 18 8.48 -13.79 2.91
N PHE A 19 7.84 -13.09 3.85
CA PHE A 19 7.84 -11.63 3.87
C PHE A 19 9.24 -11.02 4.07
N ASP A 20 10.04 -11.59 4.96
CA ASP A 20 11.40 -11.12 5.20
C ASP A 20 12.31 -11.34 3.96
N ALA A 21 12.17 -12.46 3.27
CA ALA A 21 12.90 -12.72 2.02
C ALA A 21 12.48 -11.76 0.88
N PHE A 22 11.19 -11.40 0.82
CA PHE A 22 10.69 -10.37 -0.09
C PHE A 22 11.33 -9.01 0.21
N LEU A 23 11.32 -8.58 1.47
CA LEU A 23 11.87 -7.28 1.89
C LEU A 23 13.36 -7.16 1.59
N ALA A 24 14.13 -8.21 1.84
CA ALA A 24 15.59 -8.21 1.64
C ALA A 24 16.02 -7.98 0.17
N ARG A 25 15.09 -8.14 -0.79
CA ARG A 25 15.32 -7.91 -2.22
C ARG A 25 14.57 -6.69 -2.75
N THR A 26 13.96 -5.90 -1.87
CA THR A 26 13.09 -4.78 -2.26
C THR A 26 13.82 -3.46 -2.10
N ASP A 27 14.09 -2.79 -3.21
CA ASP A 27 14.64 -1.43 -3.26
C ASP A 27 13.52 -0.38 -3.23
N ILE A 28 12.36 -0.68 -3.81
CA ILE A 28 11.18 0.18 -3.80
C ILE A 28 10.00 -0.64 -3.30
N LEU A 29 9.54 -0.33 -2.08
CA LEU A 29 8.37 -0.98 -1.48
C LEU A 29 7.10 -0.21 -1.85
N VAL A 30 6.24 -0.83 -2.66
CA VAL A 30 4.92 -0.26 -3.00
C VAL A 30 3.84 -1.00 -2.21
N SER A 31 3.10 -0.29 -1.36
CA SER A 31 1.94 -0.82 -0.66
C SER A 31 0.65 -0.42 -1.36
N LEU A 32 -0.12 -1.43 -1.77
CA LEU A 32 -1.49 -1.33 -2.31
C LEU A 32 -2.43 -2.25 -1.51
N LEU A 33 -2.09 -2.55 -0.27
CA LEU A 33 -2.83 -3.50 0.56
C LEU A 33 -4.18 -2.91 1.01
N PRO A 34 -5.21 -3.73 1.21
CA PRO A 34 -6.43 -3.30 1.91
C PRO A 34 -6.14 -3.08 3.39
N ALA A 35 -6.98 -2.27 4.07
CA ALA A 35 -6.93 -2.12 5.52
C ALA A 35 -7.53 -3.35 6.20
N THR A 36 -6.70 -4.13 6.86
CA THR A 36 -7.10 -5.27 7.69
C THR A 36 -6.26 -5.28 8.96
N PRO A 37 -6.68 -5.98 10.04
CA PRO A 37 -5.86 -6.09 11.24
C PRO A 37 -4.42 -6.58 10.96
N GLU A 38 -4.24 -7.47 9.98
CA GLU A 38 -2.93 -8.02 9.61
C GLU A 38 -2.05 -7.04 8.84
N THR A 39 -2.64 -6.01 8.22
CA THR A 39 -1.91 -5.00 7.44
C THR A 39 -1.72 -3.69 8.19
N ASP A 40 -2.37 -3.51 9.34
CA ASP A 40 -2.19 -2.35 10.20
C ASP A 40 -0.73 -2.27 10.67
N GLY A 41 -0.11 -1.12 10.47
CA GLY A 41 1.29 -0.88 10.85
C GLY A 41 2.31 -1.78 10.16
N VAL A 42 1.99 -2.37 9.02
CA VAL A 42 2.94 -3.25 8.28
C VAL A 42 4.18 -2.49 7.82
N ILE A 43 4.05 -1.19 7.52
CA ILE A 43 5.18 -0.30 7.20
C ILE A 43 5.64 0.35 8.51
N ASN A 44 6.54 -0.30 9.20
CA ASN A 44 7.11 0.09 10.49
C ASN A 44 8.63 -0.04 10.47
N ARG A 45 9.27 0.29 11.59
CA ARG A 45 10.72 0.23 11.76
C ARG A 45 11.31 -1.13 11.40
N ARG A 46 10.65 -2.22 11.80
CA ARG A 46 11.12 -3.58 11.50
C ARG A 46 11.11 -3.85 9.99
N THR A 47 10.05 -3.46 9.30
CA THR A 47 9.92 -3.61 7.85
C THR A 47 10.97 -2.77 7.12
N ILE A 48 11.14 -1.51 7.51
CA ILE A 48 12.12 -0.60 6.92
C ILE A 48 13.54 -1.14 7.06
N ASN A 49 13.89 -1.67 8.23
CA ASN A 49 15.23 -2.22 8.49
C ASN A 49 15.57 -3.46 7.66
N LYS A 50 14.58 -4.14 7.10
CA LYS A 50 14.76 -5.34 6.27
C LYS A 50 14.82 -5.07 4.77
N LEU A 51 14.49 -3.84 4.35
CA LEU A 51 14.58 -3.46 2.94
C LEU A 51 16.03 -3.46 2.46
N SER A 52 16.20 -3.77 1.18
CA SER A 52 17.51 -3.76 0.52
C SER A 52 18.15 -2.37 0.57
N ARG A 53 19.47 -2.34 0.77
CA ARG A 53 20.29 -1.11 0.71
C ARG A 53 21.35 -1.19 -0.39
N GLU A 54 21.31 -2.26 -1.19
CA GLU A 54 22.28 -2.52 -2.24
C GLU A 54 21.81 -1.99 -3.61
N GLY A 55 20.60 -1.41 -3.66
CA GLY A 55 20.01 -0.85 -4.87
C GLY A 55 20.65 0.47 -5.31
N PRO A 56 20.28 0.96 -6.48
CA PRO A 56 20.93 2.11 -7.14
C PRO A 56 20.80 3.44 -6.37
N PHE A 57 19.88 3.51 -5.42
CA PHE A 57 19.67 4.72 -4.60
C PHE A 57 20.45 4.72 -3.28
N GLY A 58 21.16 3.64 -2.94
CA GLY A 58 21.91 3.49 -1.69
C GLY A 58 21.04 3.30 -0.44
N ALA A 59 19.74 3.56 -0.53
CA ALA A 59 18.73 3.32 0.50
C ALA A 59 17.36 3.09 -0.17
N PRO A 60 16.45 2.31 0.45
CA PRO A 60 15.17 1.99 -0.14
C PRO A 60 14.19 3.17 -0.20
N ILE A 61 13.19 3.04 -1.07
CA ILE A 61 12.08 3.98 -1.22
C ILE A 61 10.78 3.30 -0.78
N ILE A 62 9.89 4.05 -0.15
CA ILE A 62 8.54 3.59 0.20
C ILE A 62 7.50 4.38 -0.60
N ILE A 63 6.53 3.67 -1.16
CA ILE A 63 5.33 4.24 -1.79
C ILE A 63 4.12 3.61 -1.11
N ASN A 64 3.29 4.41 -0.44
CA ASN A 64 2.05 3.93 0.13
C ASN A 64 0.85 4.59 -0.57
N ALA A 65 0.18 3.81 -1.42
CA ALA A 65 -1.08 4.15 -2.08
C ALA A 65 -2.21 3.16 -1.67
N GLY A 66 -2.04 2.50 -0.54
CA GLY A 66 -3.02 1.59 0.04
C GLY A 66 -3.95 2.29 1.03
N ARG A 67 -3.59 2.23 2.33
CA ARG A 67 -4.34 2.88 3.41
C ARG A 67 -3.39 3.44 4.47
N GLY A 68 -3.74 4.58 5.07
CA GLY A 68 -2.89 5.30 6.03
C GLY A 68 -2.52 4.48 7.28
N ARG A 69 -3.43 3.60 7.74
CA ARG A 69 -3.18 2.72 8.89
C ARG A 69 -2.05 1.70 8.67
N GLN A 70 -1.63 1.48 7.44
CA GLN A 70 -0.54 0.55 7.13
C GLN A 70 0.83 1.11 7.51
N GLN A 71 0.96 2.42 7.68
CA GLN A 71 2.23 3.07 7.98
C GLN A 71 2.28 3.60 9.40
N VAL A 72 3.47 3.47 10.01
CA VAL A 72 3.83 4.12 11.27
C VAL A 72 4.61 5.39 10.92
N ALA A 73 3.96 6.55 11.05
CA ALA A 73 4.47 7.84 10.58
C ALA A 73 5.83 8.20 11.21
N GLU A 74 5.97 7.99 12.52
CA GLU A 74 7.18 8.26 13.28
C GLU A 74 8.36 7.41 12.80
N ASP A 75 8.11 6.14 12.46
CA ASP A 75 9.14 5.22 11.99
C ASP A 75 9.66 5.63 10.60
N ILE A 76 8.76 6.07 9.72
CA ILE A 76 9.11 6.58 8.38
C ILE A 76 9.93 7.85 8.50
N LEU A 77 9.47 8.83 9.30
CA LEU A 77 10.18 10.09 9.50
C LEU A 77 11.56 9.87 10.11
N ALA A 78 11.66 9.03 11.14
CA ALA A 78 12.94 8.71 11.76
C ALA A 78 13.91 8.03 10.78
N ALA A 79 13.43 7.14 9.94
CA ALA A 79 14.25 6.48 8.93
C ALA A 79 14.70 7.42 7.81
N LEU A 80 13.86 8.38 7.41
CA LEU A 80 14.22 9.43 6.45
C LEU A 80 15.28 10.37 7.04
N ASP A 81 15.10 10.82 8.29
CA ASP A 81 16.07 11.68 9.00
C ASP A 81 17.44 11.00 9.13
N ALA A 82 17.44 9.70 9.42
CA ALA A 82 18.66 8.90 9.55
C ALA A 82 19.31 8.51 8.19
N GLY A 83 18.67 8.80 7.07
CA GLY A 83 19.15 8.37 5.75
C GLY A 83 18.97 6.87 5.47
N GLU A 84 18.18 6.18 6.27
CA GLU A 84 17.86 4.76 6.12
C GLU A 84 16.78 4.51 5.06
N LEU A 85 16.03 5.57 4.69
CA LEU A 85 15.18 5.66 3.51
C LEU A 85 15.71 6.75 2.59
N HIS A 86 15.76 6.46 1.29
CA HIS A 86 16.06 7.44 0.25
C HIS A 86 14.92 8.45 0.11
N GLY A 87 13.67 7.99 0.17
CA GLY A 87 12.49 8.81 0.07
C GLY A 87 11.19 8.05 0.38
N ALA A 88 10.11 8.80 0.50
CA ALA A 88 8.77 8.25 0.64
C ALA A 88 7.75 9.03 -0.20
N THR A 89 6.87 8.32 -0.91
CA THR A 89 5.67 8.87 -1.55
C THR A 89 4.45 8.33 -0.83
N LEU A 90 3.67 9.22 -0.24
CA LEU A 90 2.56 8.86 0.63
C LEU A 90 1.28 9.53 0.11
N ASP A 91 0.33 8.70 -0.31
CA ASP A 91 -0.98 9.12 -0.83
C ASP A 91 -2.08 9.05 0.23
N VAL A 92 -1.80 8.39 1.36
CA VAL A 92 -2.77 8.06 2.40
C VAL A 92 -2.22 8.31 3.80
N PHE A 93 -3.11 8.71 4.75
CA PHE A 93 -2.71 9.14 6.08
C PHE A 93 -3.72 8.72 7.17
N VAL A 94 -3.38 8.94 8.42
CA VAL A 94 -4.28 8.91 9.59
C VAL A 94 -3.87 10.04 10.53
N PRO A 95 -4.77 11.03 10.78
CA PRO A 95 -6.07 11.24 10.12
C PRO A 95 -5.93 11.75 8.68
N GLU A 96 -7.02 11.67 7.92
CA GLU A 96 -7.18 12.35 6.65
C GLU A 96 -8.26 13.42 6.76
N PRO A 97 -8.04 14.62 6.20
CA PRO A 97 -6.82 15.11 5.52
C PRO A 97 -5.60 15.16 6.44
N LEU A 98 -4.38 15.04 5.86
CA LEU A 98 -3.15 15.18 6.63
C LEU A 98 -3.09 16.53 7.34
N PRO A 99 -2.91 16.60 8.68
CA PRO A 99 -2.91 17.84 9.42
C PRO A 99 -1.87 18.84 8.92
N PRO A 100 -2.18 20.16 8.91
CA PRO A 100 -1.27 21.20 8.42
C PRO A 100 0.11 21.21 9.11
N GLY A 101 0.17 20.82 10.39
CA GLY A 101 1.42 20.75 11.16
C GLY A 101 2.23 19.48 10.98
N SER A 102 1.81 18.58 10.09
CA SER A 102 2.54 17.34 9.85
C SER A 102 3.91 17.59 9.24
N ARG A 103 4.94 16.93 9.78
CA ARG A 103 6.30 16.95 9.24
C ARG A 103 6.41 16.41 7.81
N PHE A 104 5.47 15.60 7.38
CA PHE A 104 5.45 15.09 6.01
C PHE A 104 5.32 16.20 4.96
N TRP A 105 4.65 17.33 5.27
CA TRP A 105 4.52 18.46 4.35
C TRP A 105 5.86 19.14 4.02
N THR A 106 6.80 19.14 4.95
CA THR A 106 8.03 19.92 4.86
C THR A 106 9.28 19.06 4.72
N HIS A 107 9.15 17.74 4.84
CA HIS A 107 10.31 16.87 4.75
C HIS A 107 10.81 16.76 3.30
N PRO A 108 12.12 17.07 3.01
CA PRO A 108 12.62 17.22 1.63
C PRO A 108 12.61 15.92 0.81
N ARG A 109 12.48 14.76 1.46
CA ARG A 109 12.45 13.44 0.82
C ARG A 109 11.05 12.81 0.85
N VAL A 110 10.00 13.60 1.10
CA VAL A 110 8.62 13.11 1.12
C VAL A 110 7.82 13.80 0.02
N THR A 111 7.13 13.00 -0.77
CA THR A 111 6.07 13.46 -1.67
C THR A 111 4.74 13.09 -1.06
N VAL A 112 3.88 14.08 -0.86
CA VAL A 112 2.51 13.91 -0.37
C VAL A 112 1.55 14.09 -1.55
N THR A 113 0.61 13.15 -1.71
CA THR A 113 -0.52 13.29 -2.64
C THR A 113 -1.84 13.11 -1.86
N PRO A 114 -2.95 13.73 -2.30
CA PRO A 114 -4.17 13.82 -1.50
C PRO A 114 -5.15 12.65 -1.76
N HIS A 115 -4.70 11.42 -1.58
CA HIS A 115 -5.48 10.19 -1.79
C HIS A 115 -6.06 10.10 -3.21
N THR A 116 -5.20 10.32 -4.21
CA THR A 116 -5.56 10.39 -5.64
C THR A 116 -4.78 9.40 -6.50
N ALA A 117 -4.13 8.42 -5.89
CA ALA A 117 -3.32 7.43 -6.62
C ALA A 117 -4.12 6.55 -7.59
N ALA A 118 -5.45 6.50 -7.44
CA ALA A 118 -6.34 5.77 -8.33
C ALA A 118 -7.65 6.54 -8.51
N ASP A 119 -7.74 7.31 -9.57
CA ASP A 119 -9.01 7.91 -9.99
C ASP A 119 -9.88 6.85 -10.69
N SER A 120 -11.11 6.74 -10.24
CA SER A 120 -12.11 5.88 -10.87
C SER A 120 -12.85 6.65 -11.97
N ASP A 121 -12.87 6.10 -13.17
CA ASP A 121 -13.68 6.62 -14.26
C ASP A 121 -15.19 6.44 -13.91
N PRO A 122 -15.97 7.53 -13.78
CA PRO A 122 -17.38 7.45 -13.42
C PRO A 122 -18.20 6.62 -14.40
N GLU A 123 -17.89 6.67 -15.69
CA GLU A 123 -18.64 5.91 -16.72
C GLU A 123 -18.41 4.41 -16.55
N VAL A 124 -17.18 3.99 -16.30
CA VAL A 124 -16.84 2.59 -16.04
C VAL A 124 -17.53 2.08 -14.77
N ILE A 125 -17.53 2.88 -13.70
CA ILE A 125 -18.21 2.52 -12.44
C ILE A 125 -19.72 2.43 -12.65
N CYS A 126 -20.36 3.40 -13.33
CA CYS A 126 -21.79 3.36 -13.62
C CYS A 126 -22.16 2.15 -14.47
N ALA A 127 -21.39 1.83 -15.50
CA ALA A 127 -21.59 0.65 -16.33
C ALA A 127 -21.49 -0.65 -15.51
N TYR A 128 -20.50 -0.75 -14.63
CA TYR A 128 -20.35 -1.90 -13.75
C TYR A 128 -21.54 -2.04 -12.78
N VAL A 129 -22.00 -0.96 -12.16
CA VAL A 129 -23.16 -0.97 -11.26
C VAL A 129 -24.42 -1.39 -12.01
N ALA A 130 -24.66 -0.84 -13.21
CA ALA A 130 -25.79 -1.22 -14.06
C ALA A 130 -25.76 -2.72 -14.43
N HIS A 131 -24.56 -3.24 -14.75
CA HIS A 131 -24.37 -4.67 -15.00
C HIS A 131 -24.72 -5.53 -13.77
N GLN A 132 -24.28 -5.15 -12.58
CA GLN A 132 -24.61 -5.87 -11.34
C GLN A 132 -26.12 -5.87 -11.04
N ILE A 133 -26.80 -4.76 -11.29
CA ILE A 133 -28.27 -4.65 -11.15
C ILE A 133 -28.98 -5.60 -12.14
N ALA A 134 -28.54 -5.63 -13.40
CA ALA A 134 -29.10 -6.54 -14.41
C ALA A 134 -28.89 -8.01 -14.04
N ARG A 135 -27.70 -8.38 -13.56
CA ARG A 135 -27.41 -9.73 -13.05
C ARG A 135 -28.36 -10.12 -11.91
N HIS A 136 -28.52 -9.25 -10.93
CA HIS A 136 -29.41 -9.50 -9.79
C HIS A 136 -30.86 -9.69 -10.22
N ARG A 137 -31.38 -8.86 -11.14
CA ARG A 137 -32.74 -9.00 -11.71
C ARG A 137 -32.92 -10.31 -12.44
N SER A 138 -31.87 -10.87 -13.00
CA SER A 138 -31.88 -12.17 -13.69
C SER A 138 -31.67 -13.36 -12.76
N GLY A 139 -31.64 -13.14 -11.43
CA GLY A 139 -31.42 -14.21 -10.43
C GLY A 139 -29.97 -14.69 -10.35
N LEU A 140 -29.01 -13.97 -10.96
CA LEU A 140 -27.59 -14.30 -10.89
C LEU A 140 -26.94 -13.66 -9.65
N ALA A 141 -25.91 -14.30 -9.12
CA ALA A 141 -25.13 -13.77 -8.01
C ALA A 141 -24.37 -12.49 -8.43
N PHE A 142 -24.16 -11.59 -7.45
CA PHE A 142 -23.24 -10.47 -7.62
C PHE A 142 -21.80 -10.96 -7.81
N GLU A 143 -21.02 -10.20 -8.57
CA GLU A 143 -19.56 -10.37 -8.68
C GLU A 143 -18.84 -9.49 -7.67
N ASN A 144 -17.62 -9.87 -7.32
CA ASN A 144 -16.73 -9.11 -6.44
C ASN A 144 -17.38 -8.73 -5.09
N LEU A 145 -18.13 -9.65 -4.49
CA LEU A 145 -18.68 -9.44 -3.15
C LEU A 145 -17.57 -9.31 -2.12
N VAL A 146 -17.68 -8.29 -1.28
CA VAL A 146 -16.81 -8.13 -0.11
C VAL A 146 -17.12 -9.23 0.91
N ASP A 147 -16.11 -10.00 1.28
CA ASP A 147 -16.19 -10.89 2.41
C ASP A 147 -16.08 -10.08 3.71
N LYS A 148 -17.21 -9.89 4.40
CA LYS A 148 -17.27 -9.07 5.63
C LYS A 148 -16.39 -9.61 6.76
N ALA A 149 -16.12 -10.91 6.78
CA ALA A 149 -15.24 -11.50 7.79
C ALA A 149 -13.77 -11.20 7.51
N ARG A 150 -13.42 -11.00 6.25
CA ARG A 150 -12.06 -10.68 5.79
C ARG A 150 -11.81 -9.17 5.62
N GLY A 151 -12.88 -8.37 5.52
CA GLY A 151 -12.79 -6.92 5.35
C GLY A 151 -12.54 -6.43 3.92
N TYR A 152 -12.57 -7.33 2.92
CA TYR A 152 -12.43 -6.97 1.49
C TYR A 152 -12.94 -8.10 0.58
#